data_047d1ee7c48d06088edeafa5254fca12
#
_entry.id   047d1ee7c48d06088edeafa5254fca12
#
_cell.length_a   1.000
_cell.length_b   1.000
_cell.length_c   1.000
_cell.angle_alpha   90.00
_cell.angle_beta   90.00
_cell.angle_gamma   90.00
#
_symmetry.space_group_name_H-M   'P 1'
#
loop_
_entity.id
_entity.type
_entity.pdbx_description
1 polymer ?
#
loop_
_entity_poly.entity_id
_entity_poly.type
_entity_poly.pdbx_seq_one_letter_code
_entity_poly.pdbx_strand_id
1 'polypeptide(L)'
;MTEKTNQDVDILTQLGVKDISKQNANKFYKFAIYGKFGTGKTTFLTKDNNALVLDINEDGTTVTEDGAVVQIKNYKHFSAVIKMLPKIIEQLRENGKQIDVVVIETIQKLRDITMDDIMDGKSKKPTFNDWGECATRIVSIYRYISKLQEHYQFHLAISGHEGINKDKDDEGSTINPTITIEAQDQIKKAVISQSDVLARMTIEEHEQDGEKTYQYVLNAEPSNLFETKIRHSSNIEINNKRFINPSINDVVQAIRNGN
;
A
#
# COMPACT_ATOMS: atom_id res chain seq x y z
N MET A 1 3.36 55.90 14.15
CA MET A 1 3.49 54.77 13.23
C MET A 1 4.34 53.73 13.94
N THR A 2 3.70 52.78 14.56
CA THR A 2 4.35 51.70 15.30
C THR A 2 4.67 50.56 14.34
N GLU A 3 5.93 50.33 14.13
CA GLU A 3 6.45 49.11 13.41
C GLU A 3 5.92 47.89 14.15
N LYS A 4 5.03 47.14 13.51
CA LYS A 4 4.71 45.76 13.91
C LYS A 4 5.92 44.90 13.61
N THR A 5 6.65 44.54 14.64
CA THR A 5 7.72 43.57 14.61
C THR A 5 7.18 42.24 14.06
N ASN A 6 7.87 41.71 13.07
CA ASN A 6 7.69 40.44 12.37
C ASN A 6 7.96 39.21 13.29
N GLN A 7 7.21 39.08 14.40
CA GLN A 7 7.38 38.00 15.40
C GLN A 7 6.11 37.19 15.70
N ASP A 8 5.00 37.49 15.05
CA ASP A 8 3.85 36.56 15.11
C ASP A 8 4.05 35.49 14.09
N VAL A 9 4.99 34.58 14.38
CA VAL A 9 5.02 33.26 13.70
C VAL A 9 3.68 32.64 14.03
N ASP A 10 2.87 32.41 12.98
CA ASP A 10 1.53 31.86 13.09
C ASP A 10 1.53 30.60 13.95
N ILE A 11 0.98 30.70 15.15
CA ILE A 11 0.87 29.60 16.13
C ILE A 11 0.23 28.37 15.49
N LEU A 12 -0.70 28.56 14.54
CA LEU A 12 -1.36 27.47 13.84
C LEU A 12 -0.36 26.66 13.01
N THR A 13 0.56 27.35 12.32
CA THR A 13 1.65 26.70 11.56
C THR A 13 2.64 26.00 12.48
N GLN A 14 3.02 26.63 13.61
CA GLN A 14 3.91 26.01 14.59
C GLN A 14 3.32 24.75 15.23
N LEU A 15 2.02 24.76 15.51
CA LEU A 15 1.31 23.61 16.07
C LEU A 15 0.87 22.58 15.02
N GLY A 16 1.19 22.81 13.73
CA GLY A 16 0.83 21.89 12.66
C GLY A 16 -0.67 21.88 12.32
N VAL A 17 -1.40 22.95 12.66
CA VAL A 17 -2.81 23.10 12.27
C VAL A 17 -2.87 23.32 10.76
N LYS A 18 -3.51 22.42 10.05
CA LYS A 18 -3.64 22.45 8.60
C LYS A 18 -5.12 22.66 8.20
N ASP A 19 -5.35 23.44 7.16
CA ASP A 19 -6.66 23.56 6.56
C ASP A 19 -7.02 22.25 5.84
N ILE A 20 -8.12 21.62 6.25
CA ILE A 20 -8.58 20.32 5.71
C ILE A 20 -8.88 20.42 4.21
N SER A 21 -9.41 21.53 3.74
CA SER A 21 -9.74 21.72 2.31
C SER A 21 -8.49 21.70 1.43
N LYS A 22 -7.39 22.29 1.90
CA LYS A 22 -6.10 22.29 1.21
C LYS A 22 -5.35 20.97 1.31
N GLN A 23 -5.57 20.21 2.40
CA GLN A 23 -4.97 18.88 2.56
C GLN A 23 -5.49 17.86 1.56
N ASN A 24 -6.79 17.91 1.25
CA ASN A 24 -7.41 16.91 0.37
C ASN A 24 -7.01 17.06 -1.09
N ALA A 25 -6.70 18.28 -1.53
CA ALA A 25 -6.32 18.55 -2.93
C ALA A 25 -4.97 17.92 -3.34
N ASN A 26 -4.02 17.83 -2.41
CA ASN A 26 -2.65 17.35 -2.67
C ASN A 26 -2.29 16.10 -1.85
N LYS A 27 -3.29 15.35 -1.40
CA LYS A 27 -3.05 14.16 -0.57
C LYS A 27 -2.45 13.03 -1.41
N PHE A 28 -1.39 12.42 -0.89
CA PHE A 28 -0.84 11.15 -1.37
C PHE A 28 -1.46 10.00 -0.57
N TYR A 29 -1.98 9.00 -1.29
CA TYR A 29 -2.78 7.93 -0.71
C TYR A 29 -1.95 6.68 -0.45
N LYS A 30 -2.43 5.86 0.50
CA LYS A 30 -1.87 4.55 0.83
C LYS A 30 -2.81 3.46 0.34
N PHE A 31 -2.28 2.57 -0.47
CA PHE A 31 -2.99 1.46 -1.07
C PHE A 31 -2.54 0.14 -0.45
N ALA A 32 -3.48 -0.69 -0.04
CA ALA A 32 -3.26 -2.09 0.30
C ALA A 32 -4.12 -2.93 -0.66
N ILE A 33 -3.46 -3.63 -1.58
CA ILE A 33 -4.13 -4.38 -2.64
C ILE A 33 -3.87 -5.86 -2.46
N TYR A 34 -4.93 -6.65 -2.40
CA TYR A 34 -4.82 -8.08 -2.20
C TYR A 34 -5.66 -8.87 -3.20
N GLY A 35 -5.34 -10.14 -3.37
CA GLY A 35 -6.04 -11.05 -4.31
C GLY A 35 -5.19 -12.27 -4.59
N LYS A 36 -5.74 -13.23 -5.31
CA LYS A 36 -5.04 -14.46 -5.73
C LYS A 36 -3.82 -14.14 -6.60
N PHE A 37 -2.97 -15.14 -6.81
CA PHE A 37 -1.90 -15.05 -7.82
C PHE A 37 -2.51 -14.77 -9.20
N GLY A 38 -1.80 -13.96 -10.00
CA GLY A 38 -2.18 -13.65 -11.37
C GLY A 38 -3.37 -12.70 -11.53
N THR A 39 -3.95 -12.15 -10.46
CA THR A 39 -5.10 -11.23 -10.54
C THR A 39 -4.75 -9.80 -10.98
N GLY A 40 -3.52 -9.54 -11.45
CA GLY A 40 -3.14 -8.23 -11.98
C GLY A 40 -2.79 -7.17 -10.92
N LYS A 41 -2.47 -7.58 -9.67
CA LYS A 41 -2.08 -6.64 -8.60
C LYS A 41 -0.89 -5.76 -9.00
N THR A 42 0.20 -6.38 -9.44
CA THR A 42 1.41 -5.66 -9.86
C THR A 42 1.13 -4.77 -11.06
N THR A 43 0.36 -5.26 -12.04
CA THR A 43 -0.08 -4.47 -13.19
C THR A 43 -0.86 -3.22 -12.75
N PHE A 44 -1.83 -3.36 -11.85
CA PHE A 44 -2.57 -2.22 -11.30
C PHE A 44 -1.64 -1.20 -10.61
N LEU A 45 -0.69 -1.69 -9.81
CA LEU A 45 0.21 -0.84 -9.04
C LEU A 45 1.27 -0.12 -9.88
N THR A 46 1.51 -0.58 -11.10
CA THR A 46 2.58 -0.06 -11.97
C THR A 46 2.05 0.54 -13.29
N LYS A 47 0.81 0.22 -13.66
CA LYS A 47 0.20 0.73 -14.89
C LYS A 47 0.01 2.25 -14.82
N ASP A 48 0.42 2.94 -15.88
CA ASP A 48 0.28 4.40 -16.06
C ASP A 48 0.89 5.22 -14.91
N ASN A 49 1.90 4.65 -14.20
CA ASN A 49 2.58 5.30 -13.08
C ASN A 49 4.09 5.13 -13.20
N ASN A 50 4.83 6.14 -12.76
CA ASN A 50 6.27 6.02 -12.53
C ASN A 50 6.49 5.33 -11.18
N ALA A 51 6.41 4.02 -11.16
CA ALA A 51 6.52 3.22 -9.95
C ALA A 51 7.99 2.98 -9.58
N LEU A 52 8.32 3.14 -8.29
CA LEU A 52 9.50 2.55 -7.68
C LEU A 52 9.09 1.28 -6.95
N VAL A 53 9.38 0.13 -7.54
CA VAL A 53 8.99 -1.17 -7.00
C VAL A 53 10.12 -1.74 -6.14
N LEU A 54 9.83 -2.01 -4.88
CA LEU A 54 10.69 -2.78 -3.98
C LEU A 54 10.28 -4.25 -4.10
N ASP A 55 10.92 -4.94 -5.06
CA ASP A 55 10.63 -6.33 -5.42
C ASP A 55 11.39 -7.28 -4.50
N ILE A 56 10.68 -8.05 -3.70
CA ILE A 56 11.25 -8.89 -2.66
C ILE A 56 11.26 -10.35 -3.11
N ASN A 57 12.46 -10.86 -3.43
CA ASN A 57 12.70 -12.27 -3.80
C ASN A 57 11.85 -12.79 -4.98
N GLU A 58 11.46 -11.94 -5.90
CA GLU A 58 10.75 -12.38 -7.10
C GLU A 58 11.55 -12.01 -8.36
N ASP A 59 11.76 -12.98 -9.22
CA ASP A 59 12.47 -12.81 -10.49
C ASP A 59 11.47 -12.36 -11.57
N GLY A 60 10.84 -11.20 -11.43
CA GLY A 60 9.89 -10.95 -12.47
C GLY A 60 8.99 -9.74 -12.45
N THR A 61 9.42 -8.63 -11.88
CA THR A 61 8.68 -7.40 -12.10
C THR A 61 8.98 -6.83 -13.49
N THR A 62 8.69 -7.60 -14.51
CA THR A 62 8.79 -7.19 -15.92
C THR A 62 7.61 -6.31 -16.36
N VAL A 63 6.75 -5.90 -15.45
CA VAL A 63 5.46 -5.26 -15.75
C VAL A 63 5.56 -3.74 -15.81
N THR A 64 6.70 -3.15 -15.44
CA THR A 64 6.86 -1.69 -15.48
C THR A 64 7.57 -1.25 -16.76
N GLU A 65 6.86 -0.60 -17.65
CA GLU A 65 7.47 0.02 -18.85
C GLU A 65 8.27 1.28 -18.47
N ASP A 66 7.80 2.08 -17.50
CA ASP A 66 8.37 3.39 -17.18
C ASP A 66 8.89 3.56 -15.75
N GLY A 67 8.90 2.51 -14.94
CA GLY A 67 9.27 2.58 -13.53
C GLY A 67 10.76 2.31 -13.24
N ALA A 68 11.04 2.14 -11.96
CA ALA A 68 12.30 1.66 -11.44
C ALA A 68 12.04 0.47 -10.49
N VAL A 69 12.92 -0.53 -10.52
CA VAL A 69 12.81 -1.71 -9.68
C VAL A 69 14.06 -1.85 -8.83
N VAL A 70 13.89 -2.10 -7.54
CA VAL A 70 14.97 -2.51 -6.65
C VAL A 70 14.71 -3.96 -6.25
N GLN A 71 15.51 -4.89 -6.76
CA GLN A 71 15.45 -6.28 -6.35
C GLN A 71 16.03 -6.45 -4.94
N ILE A 72 15.18 -6.76 -4.00
CA ILE A 72 15.52 -6.93 -2.58
C ILE A 72 15.94 -8.38 -2.33
N LYS A 73 17.17 -8.57 -1.89
CA LYS A 73 17.76 -9.91 -1.68
C LYS A 73 17.50 -10.48 -0.27
N ASN A 74 17.44 -9.62 0.74
CA ASN A 74 17.26 -9.99 2.14
C ASN A 74 16.87 -8.75 2.97
N TYR A 75 16.58 -8.95 4.25
CA TYR A 75 16.16 -7.87 5.14
C TYR A 75 17.23 -6.78 5.34
N LYS A 76 18.50 -7.13 5.41
CA LYS A 76 19.60 -6.14 5.55
C LYS A 76 19.64 -5.23 4.34
N HIS A 77 19.52 -5.80 3.12
CA HIS A 77 19.43 -5.03 1.88
C HIS A 77 18.15 -4.15 1.88
N PHE A 78 16.99 -4.71 2.22
CA PHE A 78 15.74 -3.95 2.32
C PHE A 78 15.88 -2.76 3.27
N SER A 79 16.39 -2.99 4.49
CA SER A 79 16.61 -1.93 5.48
C SER A 79 17.56 -0.83 4.97
N ALA A 80 18.60 -1.19 4.24
CA ALA A 80 19.53 -0.23 3.63
C ALA A 80 18.82 0.61 2.55
N VAL A 81 18.04 -0.03 1.66
CA VAL A 81 17.25 0.65 0.63
C VAL A 81 16.25 1.62 1.26
N ILE A 82 15.52 1.20 2.31
CA ILE A 82 14.57 2.07 3.00
C ILE A 82 15.25 3.30 3.63
N LYS A 83 16.42 3.14 4.24
CA LYS A 83 17.19 4.27 4.79
C LYS A 83 17.65 5.24 3.70
N MET A 84 17.94 4.72 2.51
CA MET A 84 18.40 5.50 1.36
C MET A 84 17.24 5.96 0.46
N LEU A 85 16.00 5.57 0.74
CA LEU A 85 14.84 5.85 -0.10
C LEU A 85 14.70 7.35 -0.48
N PRO A 86 14.90 8.31 0.43
CA PRO A 86 14.92 9.72 0.09
C PRO A 86 15.90 10.04 -1.04
N LYS A 87 17.14 9.62 -0.90
CA LYS A 87 18.18 9.86 -1.90
C LYS A 87 17.94 9.14 -3.21
N ILE A 88 17.39 7.93 -3.16
CA ILE A 88 17.01 7.18 -4.36
C ILE A 88 15.96 7.95 -5.15
N ILE A 89 14.93 8.47 -4.50
CA ILE A 89 13.87 9.26 -5.15
C ILE A 89 14.45 10.54 -5.74
N GLU A 90 15.29 11.27 -5.00
CA GLU A 90 15.95 12.49 -5.47
C GLU A 90 16.79 12.22 -6.72
N GLN A 91 17.68 11.21 -6.69
CA GLN A 91 18.52 10.85 -7.83
C GLN A 91 17.72 10.38 -9.05
N LEU A 92 16.64 9.62 -8.86
CA LEU A 92 15.77 9.24 -9.96
C LEU A 92 15.13 10.45 -10.62
N ARG A 93 14.67 11.43 -9.83
CA ARG A 93 14.10 12.70 -10.33
C ARG A 93 15.15 13.56 -11.04
N GLU A 94 16.36 13.67 -10.50
CA GLU A 94 17.49 14.35 -11.16
C GLU A 94 17.82 13.73 -12.54
N ASN A 95 17.62 12.40 -12.65
CA ASN A 95 17.80 11.66 -13.90
C ASN A 95 16.54 11.68 -14.80
N GLY A 96 15.57 12.57 -14.53
CA GLY A 96 14.36 12.75 -15.33
C GLY A 96 13.26 11.71 -15.09
N LYS A 97 13.40 10.84 -14.08
CA LYS A 97 12.35 9.86 -13.71
C LYS A 97 11.50 10.39 -12.55
N GLN A 98 10.29 10.81 -12.86
CA GLN A 98 9.29 11.11 -11.82
C GLN A 98 8.91 9.82 -11.08
N ILE A 99 8.79 9.87 -9.75
CA ILE A 99 8.28 8.75 -8.94
C ILE A 99 6.94 9.16 -8.35
N ASP A 100 5.88 8.50 -8.80
CA ASP A 100 4.50 8.76 -8.40
C ASP A 100 4.02 7.77 -7.35
N VAL A 101 4.57 6.56 -7.34
CA VAL A 101 4.22 5.52 -6.37
C VAL A 101 5.45 4.72 -5.94
N VAL A 102 5.54 4.42 -4.63
CA VAL A 102 6.48 3.44 -4.07
C VAL A 102 5.70 2.18 -3.72
N VAL A 103 6.09 1.06 -4.27
CA VAL A 103 5.39 -0.24 -4.16
C VAL A 103 6.23 -1.21 -3.35
N ILE A 104 5.65 -1.86 -2.34
CA ILE A 104 6.22 -3.01 -1.63
C ILE A 104 5.56 -4.28 -2.16
N GLU A 105 6.31 -5.10 -2.89
CA GLU A 105 5.84 -6.33 -3.54
C GLU A 105 6.60 -7.54 -2.95
N THR A 106 6.03 -8.37 -2.09
CA THR A 106 4.74 -8.39 -1.42
C THR A 106 4.90 -8.36 0.10
N ILE A 107 3.82 -8.15 0.85
CA ILE A 107 3.87 -8.15 2.34
C ILE A 107 4.30 -9.51 2.89
N GLN A 108 3.91 -10.61 2.23
CA GLN A 108 4.29 -11.96 2.63
C GLN A 108 5.80 -12.16 2.49
N LYS A 109 6.36 -11.75 1.37
CA LYS A 109 7.81 -11.85 1.13
C LYS A 109 8.61 -10.96 2.09
N LEU A 110 8.09 -9.75 2.38
CA LEU A 110 8.70 -8.89 3.39
C LEU A 110 8.71 -9.55 4.77
N ARG A 111 7.61 -10.22 5.17
CA ARG A 111 7.56 -11.01 6.40
C ARG A 111 8.63 -12.11 6.39
N ASP A 112 8.73 -12.85 5.29
CA ASP A 112 9.63 -14.01 5.19
C ASP A 112 11.09 -13.59 5.33
N ILE A 113 11.57 -12.59 4.56
CA ILE A 113 12.95 -12.10 4.70
C ILE A 113 13.23 -11.47 6.06
N THR A 114 12.21 -10.87 6.70
CA THR A 114 12.35 -10.30 8.05
C THR A 114 12.49 -11.41 9.09
N MET A 115 11.72 -12.47 8.96
CA MET A 115 11.81 -13.64 9.84
C MET A 115 13.13 -14.38 9.63
N ASP A 116 13.59 -14.55 8.40
CA ASP A 116 14.88 -15.16 8.09
C ASP A 116 16.04 -14.41 8.78
N ASP A 117 16.02 -13.07 8.75
CA ASP A 117 17.04 -12.25 9.45
C ASP A 117 16.96 -12.39 10.98
N ILE A 118 15.75 -12.50 11.54
CA ILE A 118 15.55 -12.73 13.00
C ILE A 118 16.03 -14.13 13.40
N MET A 119 15.86 -15.10 12.52
CA MET A 119 16.22 -16.50 12.76
C MET A 119 17.67 -16.82 12.36
N ASP A 120 18.42 -15.88 11.79
CA ASP A 120 19.81 -16.07 11.37
C ASP A 120 20.64 -16.67 12.53
N GLY A 121 21.26 -17.81 12.28
CA GLY A 121 22.02 -18.58 13.27
C GLY A 121 21.19 -19.32 14.35
N LYS A 122 19.87 -19.30 14.31
CA LYS A 122 19.00 -20.04 15.23
C LYS A 122 18.58 -21.39 14.61
N SER A 123 18.85 -22.48 15.31
CA SER A 123 18.43 -23.83 14.90
C SER A 123 17.00 -24.20 15.32
N LYS A 124 16.29 -23.32 16.00
CA LYS A 124 14.94 -23.56 16.57
C LYS A 124 13.87 -22.92 15.70
N LYS A 125 12.63 -23.42 15.78
CA LYS A 125 11.46 -22.78 15.18
C LYS A 125 11.24 -21.39 15.78
N PRO A 126 10.68 -20.41 15.01
CA PRO A 126 10.33 -19.10 15.52
C PRO A 126 9.44 -19.19 16.76
N THR A 127 9.76 -18.40 17.77
CA THR A 127 8.97 -18.24 18.99
C THR A 127 7.93 -17.13 18.83
N PHE A 128 7.03 -17.00 19.81
CA PHE A 128 6.08 -15.89 19.87
C PHE A 128 6.79 -14.52 19.87
N ASN A 129 7.93 -14.41 20.57
CA ASN A 129 8.72 -13.17 20.60
C ASN A 129 9.34 -12.86 19.23
N ASP A 130 9.83 -13.85 18.50
CA ASP A 130 10.39 -13.68 17.15
C ASP A 130 9.29 -13.16 16.19
N TRP A 131 8.07 -13.67 16.29
CA TRP A 131 6.92 -13.17 15.54
C TRP A 131 6.54 -11.75 15.93
N GLY A 132 6.59 -11.40 17.21
CA GLY A 132 6.35 -10.03 17.70
C GLY A 132 7.41 -9.05 17.18
N GLU A 133 8.68 -9.45 17.16
CA GLU A 133 9.77 -8.65 16.61
C GLU A 133 9.60 -8.45 15.10
N CYS A 134 9.27 -9.50 14.35
CA CYS A 134 9.01 -9.44 12.91
C CYS A 134 7.92 -8.39 12.60
N ALA A 135 6.79 -8.48 13.29
CA ALA A 135 5.70 -7.54 13.10
C ALA A 135 6.12 -6.10 13.46
N THR A 136 6.86 -5.91 14.54
CA THR A 136 7.33 -4.60 14.98
C THR A 136 8.26 -3.96 13.95
N ARG A 137 9.20 -4.72 13.38
CA ARG A 137 10.11 -4.25 12.34
C ARG A 137 9.35 -3.80 11.09
N ILE A 138 8.41 -4.62 10.60
CA ILE A 138 7.63 -4.32 9.38
C ILE A 138 6.73 -3.10 9.60
N VAL A 139 6.01 -3.04 10.71
CA VAL A 139 5.14 -1.90 11.05
C VAL A 139 5.94 -0.60 11.18
N SER A 140 7.13 -0.66 11.77
CA SER A 140 8.01 0.51 11.91
C SER A 140 8.49 1.02 10.54
N ILE A 141 8.87 0.13 9.63
CA ILE A 141 9.27 0.48 8.27
C ILE A 141 8.08 1.07 7.50
N TYR A 142 6.91 0.44 7.56
CA TYR A 142 5.71 0.95 6.89
C TYR A 142 5.36 2.36 7.36
N ARG A 143 5.44 2.61 8.67
CA ARG A 143 5.23 3.95 9.26
C ARG A 143 6.29 4.95 8.81
N TYR A 144 7.55 4.53 8.70
CA TYR A 144 8.63 5.38 8.24
C TYR A 144 8.40 5.83 6.79
N ILE A 145 8.11 4.89 5.87
CA ILE A 145 7.81 5.22 4.48
C ILE A 145 6.57 6.12 4.38
N SER A 146 5.53 5.86 5.20
CA SER A 146 4.32 6.68 5.25
C SER A 146 4.60 8.14 5.64
N LYS A 147 5.62 8.41 6.45
CA LYS A 147 6.02 9.78 6.80
C LYS A 147 6.75 10.49 5.65
N LEU A 148 7.40 9.73 4.76
CA LEU A 148 8.10 10.31 3.62
C LEU A 148 7.15 10.76 2.50
N GLN A 149 5.94 10.21 2.43
CA GLN A 149 4.97 10.45 1.35
C GLN A 149 4.69 11.94 1.10
N GLU A 150 4.40 12.69 2.15
CA GLU A 150 4.05 14.13 2.01
C GLU A 150 5.25 14.94 1.53
N HIS A 151 6.45 14.64 2.06
CA HIS A 151 7.67 15.37 1.73
C HIS A 151 8.16 15.06 0.32
N TYR A 152 8.16 13.78 -0.05
CA TYR A 152 8.66 13.32 -1.35
C TYR A 152 7.56 13.13 -2.40
N GLN A 153 6.30 13.44 -2.06
CA GLN A 153 5.16 13.49 -2.97
C GLN A 153 4.99 12.21 -3.82
N PHE A 154 4.69 11.10 -3.16
CA PHE A 154 4.40 9.81 -3.82
C PHE A 154 3.26 9.07 -3.11
N HIS A 155 2.55 8.20 -3.83
CA HIS A 155 1.64 7.22 -3.24
C HIS A 155 2.41 6.04 -2.68
N LEU A 156 1.98 5.49 -1.54
CA LEU A 156 2.54 4.24 -1.01
C LEU A 156 1.59 3.10 -1.32
N ALA A 157 2.09 2.02 -1.90
CA ALA A 157 1.32 0.84 -2.15
C ALA A 157 1.99 -0.40 -1.56
N ILE A 158 1.17 -1.32 -1.08
CA ILE A 158 1.61 -2.64 -0.66
C ILE A 158 0.70 -3.69 -1.28
N SER A 159 1.28 -4.71 -1.90
CA SER A 159 0.53 -5.84 -2.41
C SER A 159 0.55 -7.00 -1.43
N GLY A 160 -0.43 -7.89 -1.56
CA GLY A 160 -0.50 -9.12 -0.78
C GLY A 160 -1.39 -10.17 -1.41
N HIS A 161 -1.26 -11.41 -0.94
CA HIS A 161 -2.20 -12.46 -1.27
C HIS A 161 -3.46 -12.35 -0.42
N GLU A 162 -4.54 -12.94 -0.88
CA GLU A 162 -5.75 -13.06 -0.08
C GLU A 162 -5.65 -14.23 0.90
N GLY A 163 -6.18 -14.01 2.09
CA GLY A 163 -6.35 -15.00 3.14
C GLY A 163 -7.75 -14.90 3.74
N ILE A 164 -8.08 -15.81 4.63
CA ILE A 164 -9.37 -15.82 5.31
C ILE A 164 -9.13 -15.39 6.75
N ASN A 165 -9.80 -14.31 7.15
CA ASN A 165 -9.93 -13.95 8.56
C ASN A 165 -10.99 -14.85 9.18
N LYS A 166 -10.64 -15.54 10.26
CA LYS A 166 -11.54 -16.46 10.97
C LYS A 166 -11.74 -15.91 12.37
N ASP A 167 -12.78 -15.14 12.57
CA ASP A 167 -13.23 -14.83 13.90
C ASP A 167 -13.74 -16.13 14.55
N LYS A 168 -13.41 -16.34 15.80
CA LYS A 168 -13.86 -17.50 16.55
C LYS A 168 -14.85 -17.04 17.60
N ASP A 169 -15.93 -17.82 17.79
CA ASP A 169 -16.80 -17.69 18.94
C ASP A 169 -16.13 -18.25 20.21
N ASP A 170 -16.83 -18.17 21.32
CA ASP A 170 -16.34 -18.66 22.64
C ASP A 170 -16.12 -20.18 22.63
N GLU A 171 -16.73 -20.92 21.70
CA GLU A 171 -16.60 -22.37 21.53
C GLU A 171 -15.47 -22.72 20.52
N GLY A 172 -14.83 -21.72 19.92
CA GLY A 172 -13.74 -21.89 18.94
C GLY A 172 -14.20 -22.15 17.50
N SER A 173 -15.49 -22.07 17.22
CA SER A 173 -16.05 -22.19 15.87
C SER A 173 -15.80 -20.91 15.06
N THR A 174 -15.52 -21.08 13.78
CA THR A 174 -15.33 -19.94 12.88
C THR A 174 -16.66 -19.27 12.59
N ILE A 175 -16.77 -17.98 12.92
CA ILE A 175 -17.91 -17.14 12.59
C ILE A 175 -17.51 -16.09 11.55
N ASN A 176 -18.44 -15.82 10.62
CA ASN A 176 -18.31 -14.77 9.60
C ASN A 176 -16.93 -14.72 8.92
N PRO A 177 -16.46 -15.80 8.27
CA PRO A 177 -15.17 -15.79 7.60
C PRO A 177 -15.14 -14.69 6.53
N THR A 178 -14.15 -13.80 6.61
CA THR A 178 -14.00 -12.68 5.69
C THR A 178 -12.69 -12.83 4.93
N ILE A 179 -12.71 -12.65 3.62
CA ILE A 179 -11.51 -12.62 2.78
C ILE A 179 -10.82 -11.26 3.01
N THR A 180 -9.54 -11.29 3.29
CA THR A 180 -8.73 -10.09 3.54
C THR A 180 -7.29 -10.31 3.08
N ILE A 181 -6.43 -9.31 3.25
CA ILE A 181 -5.00 -9.46 2.98
C ILE A 181 -4.38 -10.48 3.95
N GLU A 182 -3.64 -11.45 3.42
CA GLU A 182 -2.93 -12.43 4.22
C GLU A 182 -1.70 -11.79 4.87
N ALA A 183 -1.73 -11.62 6.17
CA ALA A 183 -0.60 -11.17 6.96
C ALA A 183 -0.79 -11.58 8.42
N GLN A 184 0.30 -11.55 9.21
CA GLN A 184 0.22 -11.67 10.65
C GLN A 184 -0.67 -10.54 11.22
N ASP A 185 -1.49 -10.83 12.21
CA ASP A 185 -2.55 -9.93 12.70
C ASP A 185 -2.07 -8.52 13.03
N GLN A 186 -0.92 -8.38 13.68
CA GLN A 186 -0.38 -7.06 14.01
C GLN A 186 0.01 -6.27 12.75
N ILE A 187 0.60 -6.92 11.76
CA ILE A 187 0.97 -6.32 10.47
C ILE A 187 -0.31 -5.97 9.70
N LYS A 188 -1.24 -6.92 9.61
CA LYS A 188 -2.54 -6.74 8.95
C LYS A 188 -3.29 -5.54 9.52
N LYS A 189 -3.48 -5.48 10.85
CA LYS A 189 -4.13 -4.35 11.51
C LYS A 189 -3.45 -3.01 11.21
N ALA A 190 -2.11 -2.97 11.22
CA ALA A 190 -1.37 -1.74 10.92
C ALA A 190 -1.54 -1.30 9.46
N VAL A 191 -1.44 -2.22 8.51
CA VAL A 191 -1.63 -1.93 7.08
C VAL A 191 -3.06 -1.46 6.81
N ILE A 192 -4.07 -2.20 7.25
CA ILE A 192 -5.48 -1.86 7.05
C ILE A 192 -5.83 -0.52 7.69
N SER A 193 -5.41 -0.27 8.94
CA SER A 193 -5.74 0.97 9.63
C SER A 193 -5.12 2.20 8.97
N GLN A 194 -3.91 2.08 8.44
CA GLN A 194 -3.19 3.20 7.83
C GLN A 194 -3.51 3.39 6.33
N SER A 195 -4.02 2.37 5.64
CA SER A 195 -4.39 2.48 4.23
C SER A 195 -5.57 3.43 4.05
N ASP A 196 -5.55 4.19 2.96
CA ASP A 196 -6.69 4.97 2.49
C ASP A 196 -7.58 4.12 1.58
N VAL A 197 -6.96 3.22 0.81
CA VAL A 197 -7.63 2.23 -0.04
C VAL A 197 -7.19 0.84 0.36
N LEU A 198 -8.14 0.01 0.75
CA LEU A 198 -7.99 -1.44 0.88
C LEU A 198 -8.93 -2.07 -0.15
N ALA A 199 -8.40 -2.78 -1.12
CA ALA A 199 -9.20 -3.30 -2.21
C ALA A 199 -8.76 -4.70 -2.63
N ARG A 200 -9.75 -5.48 -3.09
CA ARG A 200 -9.55 -6.83 -3.60
C ARG A 200 -9.42 -6.81 -5.11
N MET A 201 -8.36 -7.44 -5.63
CA MET A 201 -8.14 -7.61 -7.07
C MET A 201 -8.58 -9.00 -7.51
N THR A 202 -9.44 -9.06 -8.54
CA THR A 202 -9.97 -10.30 -9.12
C THR A 202 -9.88 -10.27 -10.64
N ILE A 203 -10.09 -11.43 -11.26
CA ILE A 203 -10.30 -11.56 -12.71
C ILE A 203 -11.74 -11.98 -12.92
N GLU A 204 -12.43 -11.34 -13.85
CA GLU A 204 -13.75 -11.72 -14.30
C GLU A 204 -13.70 -12.12 -15.78
N GLU A 205 -14.36 -13.22 -16.09
CA GLU A 205 -14.53 -13.71 -17.46
C GLU A 205 -15.81 -13.10 -18.02
N HIS A 206 -15.70 -12.53 -19.21
CA HIS A 206 -16.82 -12.05 -20.00
C HIS A 206 -16.85 -12.80 -21.32
N GLU A 207 -18.01 -13.29 -21.69
CA GLU A 207 -18.25 -13.92 -22.99
C GLU A 207 -19.13 -12.99 -23.82
N GLN A 208 -18.63 -12.58 -24.97
CA GLN A 208 -19.36 -11.78 -25.93
C GLN A 208 -19.15 -12.38 -27.32
N ASP A 209 -20.25 -12.67 -28.03
CA ASP A 209 -20.24 -13.23 -29.39
C ASP A 209 -19.45 -14.56 -29.53
N GLY A 210 -19.38 -15.36 -28.44
CA GLY A 210 -18.64 -16.61 -28.37
C GLY A 210 -17.14 -16.44 -28.10
N GLU A 211 -16.65 -15.21 -27.93
CA GLU A 211 -15.29 -14.93 -27.54
C GLU A 211 -15.22 -14.64 -26.03
N LYS A 212 -14.25 -15.28 -25.36
CA LYS A 212 -13.98 -15.06 -23.94
C LYS A 212 -12.94 -13.99 -23.77
N THR A 213 -13.29 -12.97 -23.01
CA THR A 213 -12.38 -11.89 -22.58
C THR A 213 -12.23 -11.88 -21.07
N TYR A 214 -11.09 -11.43 -20.58
CA TYR A 214 -10.81 -11.35 -19.14
C TYR A 214 -10.58 -9.90 -18.74
N GLN A 215 -11.20 -9.49 -17.64
CA GLN A 215 -11.07 -8.16 -17.09
C GLN A 215 -10.49 -8.24 -15.68
N TYR A 216 -9.53 -7.38 -15.39
CA TYR A 216 -9.02 -7.20 -14.05
C TYR A 216 -9.92 -6.22 -13.29
N VAL A 217 -10.42 -6.65 -12.14
CA VAL A 217 -11.38 -5.87 -11.37
C VAL A 217 -10.81 -5.55 -10.00
N LEU A 218 -10.67 -4.25 -9.72
CA LEU A 218 -10.37 -3.77 -8.38
C LEU A 218 -11.68 -3.46 -7.66
N ASN A 219 -11.97 -4.19 -6.59
CA ASN A 219 -13.18 -4.02 -5.83
C ASN A 219 -12.89 -3.38 -4.46
N ALA A 220 -13.40 -2.18 -4.23
CA ALA A 220 -13.37 -1.44 -2.97
C ALA A 220 -14.78 -1.17 -2.41
N GLU A 221 -15.82 -1.84 -2.95
CA GLU A 221 -17.19 -1.78 -2.44
C GLU A 221 -17.29 -2.45 -1.06
N PRO A 222 -18.10 -1.90 -0.15
CA PRO A 222 -18.41 -2.57 1.11
C PRO A 222 -18.98 -3.98 0.88
N SER A 223 -18.48 -4.96 1.60
CA SER A 223 -18.90 -6.36 1.47
C SER A 223 -18.84 -7.06 2.82
N ASN A 224 -19.73 -8.03 3.02
CA ASN A 224 -19.68 -8.96 4.15
C ASN A 224 -18.76 -10.16 3.87
N LEU A 225 -18.33 -10.36 2.62
CA LEU A 225 -17.50 -11.49 2.20
C LEU A 225 -16.02 -11.17 2.18
N PHE A 226 -15.67 -9.91 1.94
CA PHE A 226 -14.27 -9.46 1.85
C PHE A 226 -14.09 -8.06 2.41
N GLU A 227 -12.94 -7.82 2.99
CA GLU A 227 -12.62 -6.58 3.69
C GLU A 227 -12.11 -5.53 2.71
N THR A 228 -12.82 -4.42 2.63
CA THR A 228 -12.49 -3.30 1.75
C THR A 228 -12.68 -1.97 2.46
N LYS A 229 -11.96 -0.97 1.97
CA LYS A 229 -12.06 0.39 2.46
C LYS A 229 -11.63 1.37 1.38
N ILE A 230 -12.35 2.48 1.25
CA ILE A 230 -11.92 3.65 0.49
C ILE A 230 -12.25 4.91 1.31
N ARG A 231 -11.24 5.72 1.57
CA ARG A 231 -11.37 6.98 2.31
C ARG A 231 -11.43 8.13 1.32
N HIS A 232 -12.49 8.91 1.41
CA HIS A 232 -12.67 10.13 0.62
C HIS A 232 -13.21 11.25 1.50
N SER A 233 -13.23 12.47 1.00
CA SER A 233 -13.83 13.60 1.67
C SER A 233 -15.37 13.44 1.74
N SER A 234 -16.00 13.90 2.81
CA SER A 234 -17.44 13.77 3.01
C SER A 234 -18.28 14.51 1.97
N ASN A 235 -17.71 15.48 1.28
CA ASN A 235 -18.35 16.24 0.19
C ASN A 235 -18.13 15.62 -1.20
N ILE A 236 -17.46 14.47 -1.29
CA ILE A 236 -17.21 13.72 -2.53
C ILE A 236 -17.97 12.41 -2.43
N GLU A 237 -18.83 12.16 -3.38
CA GLU A 237 -19.54 10.88 -3.50
C GLU A 237 -18.85 10.03 -4.55
N ILE A 238 -18.44 8.82 -4.16
CA ILE A 238 -17.90 7.81 -5.06
C ILE A 238 -19.01 6.78 -5.28
N ASN A 239 -19.73 6.89 -6.40
CA ASN A 239 -20.86 6.04 -6.74
C ASN A 239 -20.42 4.63 -7.12
N ASN A 240 -19.31 4.51 -7.85
CA ASN A 240 -18.76 3.24 -8.25
C ASN A 240 -17.39 3.01 -7.57
N LYS A 241 -17.32 1.99 -6.72
CA LYS A 241 -16.10 1.56 -6.03
C LYS A 241 -15.54 0.26 -6.61
N ARG A 242 -16.04 -0.13 -7.79
CA ARG A 242 -15.60 -1.27 -8.58
C ARG A 242 -15.00 -0.76 -9.90
N PHE A 243 -13.71 -0.92 -10.05
CA PHE A 243 -12.93 -0.37 -11.17
C PHE A 243 -12.51 -1.52 -12.10
N ILE A 244 -12.71 -1.36 -13.40
CA ILE A 244 -12.39 -2.36 -14.44
C ILE A 244 -11.08 -1.94 -15.13
N ASN A 245 -10.09 -2.84 -15.16
CA ASN A 245 -8.75 -2.63 -15.72
C ASN A 245 -8.09 -1.30 -15.27
N PRO A 246 -8.23 -0.90 -13.98
CA PRO A 246 -7.80 0.41 -13.51
C PRO A 246 -6.29 0.56 -13.41
N SER A 247 -5.88 1.81 -13.26
CA SER A 247 -4.60 2.24 -12.70
C SER A 247 -4.80 2.87 -11.32
N ILE A 248 -3.71 3.14 -10.59
CA ILE A 248 -3.77 3.93 -9.34
C ILE A 248 -4.38 5.31 -9.60
N ASN A 249 -4.05 5.92 -10.76
CA ASN A 249 -4.54 7.25 -11.12
C ASN A 249 -6.07 7.28 -11.24
N ASP A 250 -6.70 6.25 -11.80
CA ASP A 250 -8.16 6.18 -11.89
C ASP A 250 -8.81 6.21 -10.50
N VAL A 251 -8.27 5.43 -9.57
CA VAL A 251 -8.77 5.41 -8.19
C VAL A 251 -8.52 6.74 -7.48
N VAL A 252 -7.35 7.36 -7.68
CA VAL A 252 -7.01 8.68 -7.13
C VAL A 252 -7.97 9.75 -7.66
N GLN A 253 -8.28 9.73 -8.97
CA GLN A 253 -9.24 10.68 -9.55
C GLN A 253 -10.65 10.47 -8.98
N ALA A 254 -11.11 9.24 -8.83
CA ALA A 254 -12.40 8.97 -8.20
C ALA A 254 -12.46 9.48 -6.74
N ILE A 255 -11.37 9.32 -5.96
CA ILE A 255 -11.30 9.82 -4.58
C ILE A 255 -11.29 11.36 -4.52
N ARG A 256 -10.66 12.04 -5.49
CA ARG A 256 -10.52 13.50 -5.51
C ARG A 256 -11.74 14.21 -6.06
N ASN A 257 -12.35 13.66 -7.09
CA ASN A 257 -13.35 14.34 -7.90
C ASN A 257 -14.75 13.73 -7.82
N GLY A 258 -14.86 12.52 -7.29
CA GLY A 258 -16.06 11.70 -7.42
C GLY A 258 -16.18 11.07 -8.81
N ASN A 259 -17.19 10.24 -9.02
CA ASN A 259 -17.53 9.59 -10.29
C ASN A 259 -19.04 9.27 -10.37
#